data_040fb6757af53cfb0233325feeba0189
#
_entry.id   040fb6757af53cfb0233325feeba0189
#
_cell.length_a   1.000
_cell.length_b   1.000
_cell.length_c   1.000
_cell.angle_alpha   90.00
_cell.angle_beta   90.00
_cell.angle_gamma   90.00
#
_symmetry.space_group_name_H-M   'P 1'
#
loop_
_entity.id
_entity.type
_entity.pdbx_description
1 polymer ?
#
loop_
_entity_poly.entity_id
_entity_poly.type
_entity_poly.pdbx_seq_one_letter_code
_entity_poly.pdbx_strand_id
1 'polypeptide(L)'
;AMAAQGRDIKMSTSRLEGYRNFTTKIWNACRFLQMNDCTSAETIDLATVTAPVNKWIVFEYNLAVEKTTAAIDSYRFNEAADALYHFMWHSYCDWYVELIKPSLTADETADDAGDIAEIKATASTILAGTLRLLHPFMPYLTEEMNQKIFASDNMLIAAAWPQLCQGSDGDA
;
A
#
# COMPACT_ATOMS: atom_id res chain seq x y z
N ALA A 1 15.12 9.93 4.26
CA ALA A 1 15.38 8.68 3.52
C ALA A 1 15.59 8.89 2.02
N MET A 2 14.78 9.75 1.36
CA MET A 2 14.86 9.99 -0.10
C MET A 2 16.09 10.78 -0.60
N ALA A 3 17.03 11.12 0.23
CA ALA A 3 18.28 11.75 -0.18
C ALA A 3 19.37 10.71 -0.42
N ALA A 4 20.14 10.86 -1.53
CA ALA A 4 21.26 9.98 -1.82
C ALA A 4 22.33 10.07 -0.72
N GLN A 5 22.92 8.93 -0.39
CA GLN A 5 23.99 8.85 0.61
C GLN A 5 25.24 9.63 0.13
N GLY A 6 25.96 10.24 1.08
CA GLY A 6 27.24 10.89 0.81
C GLY A 6 27.18 12.32 0.25
N ARG A 7 26.00 12.95 0.20
CA ARG A 7 25.84 14.37 -0.17
C ARG A 7 25.14 15.15 0.93
N ASP A 8 25.52 16.43 1.08
CA ASP A 8 24.83 17.34 1.97
C ASP A 8 23.37 17.50 1.53
N ILE A 9 22.46 17.33 2.47
CA ILE A 9 21.02 17.48 2.24
C ILE A 9 20.66 18.95 2.40
N LYS A 10 20.42 19.64 1.30
CA LYS A 10 19.85 20.99 1.35
C LYS A 10 18.38 20.90 1.75
N MET A 11 18.07 21.40 2.93
CA MET A 11 16.67 21.62 3.35
C MET A 11 16.03 22.65 2.45
N SER A 12 14.87 22.32 1.86
CA SER A 12 14.01 23.28 1.15
C SER A 12 12.57 23.13 1.62
N THR A 13 11.88 24.25 1.74
CA THR A 13 10.46 24.28 2.14
C THR A 13 9.61 23.47 1.17
N SER A 14 9.90 23.52 -0.13
CA SER A 14 9.16 22.76 -1.14
C SER A 14 9.29 21.24 -0.96
N ARG A 15 10.44 20.74 -0.53
CA ARG A 15 10.62 19.31 -0.21
C ARG A 15 9.82 18.91 1.02
N LEU A 16 9.81 19.73 2.06
CA LEU A 16 9.02 19.49 3.27
C LEU A 16 7.52 19.47 2.96
N GLU A 17 7.06 20.39 2.11
CA GLU A 17 5.68 20.41 1.62
C GLU A 17 5.34 19.14 0.83
N GLY A 18 6.24 18.66 -0.04
CA GLY A 18 6.07 17.40 -0.76
C GLY A 18 5.91 16.21 0.17
N TYR A 19 6.73 16.11 1.22
CA TYR A 19 6.61 15.01 2.21
C TYR A 19 5.32 15.12 3.04
N ARG A 20 4.91 16.33 3.40
CA ARG A 20 3.63 16.55 4.07
C ARG A 20 2.46 16.14 3.17
N ASN A 21 2.51 16.49 1.90
CA ASN A 21 1.47 16.11 0.93
C ASN A 21 1.40 14.59 0.77
N PHE A 22 2.53 13.90 0.74
CA PHE A 22 2.57 12.44 0.72
C PHE A 22 1.86 11.84 1.94
N THR A 23 2.19 12.30 3.14
CA THR A 23 1.53 11.87 4.38
C THR A 23 0.02 12.08 4.34
N THR A 24 -0.41 13.28 3.90
CA THR A 24 -1.83 13.62 3.78
C THR A 24 -2.53 12.72 2.77
N LYS A 25 -1.88 12.42 1.65
CA LYS A 25 -2.44 11.55 0.61
C LYS A 25 -2.68 10.13 1.10
N ILE A 26 -1.68 9.55 1.79
CA ILE A 26 -1.82 8.21 2.41
C ILE A 26 -2.99 8.22 3.42
N TRP A 27 -3.02 9.21 4.29
CA TRP A 27 -4.09 9.36 5.28
C TRP A 27 -5.47 9.40 4.66
N ASN A 28 -5.64 10.19 3.60
CA ASN A 28 -6.92 10.32 2.90
C ASN A 28 -7.33 9.00 2.22
N ALA A 29 -6.38 8.30 1.59
CA ALA A 29 -6.64 6.97 1.02
C ALA A 29 -7.08 5.96 2.08
N CYS A 30 -6.39 5.91 3.22
CA CYS A 30 -6.75 5.07 4.35
C CYS A 30 -8.17 5.38 4.87
N ARG A 31 -8.49 6.65 5.04
CA ARG A 31 -9.83 7.07 5.47
C ARG A 31 -10.92 6.73 4.46
N PHE A 32 -10.65 6.91 3.18
CA PHE A 32 -11.58 6.53 2.12
C PHE A 32 -11.89 5.03 2.18
N LEU A 33 -10.87 4.18 2.31
CA LEU A 33 -11.05 2.75 2.43
C LEU A 33 -11.80 2.37 3.70
N GLN A 34 -11.52 3.01 4.83
CA GLN A 34 -12.24 2.79 6.07
C GLN A 34 -13.75 3.12 5.94
N MET A 35 -14.08 4.23 5.27
CA MET A 35 -15.47 4.65 5.06
C MET A 35 -16.24 3.73 4.11
N ASN A 36 -15.55 2.89 3.33
CA ASN A 36 -16.14 1.92 2.40
C ASN A 36 -15.95 0.47 2.87
N ASP A 37 -15.69 0.25 4.16
CA ASP A 37 -15.51 -1.08 4.78
C ASP A 37 -14.40 -1.92 4.13
N CYS A 38 -13.35 -1.26 3.62
CA CYS A 38 -12.18 -1.90 3.03
C CYS A 38 -11.03 -2.03 4.04
N THR A 39 -11.30 -2.25 5.31
CA THR A 39 -10.30 -2.34 6.38
C THR A 39 -10.53 -3.57 7.25
N SER A 40 -10.98 -4.66 6.63
CA SER A 40 -11.13 -5.96 7.30
C SER A 40 -9.79 -6.44 7.82
N ALA A 41 -9.79 -7.03 9.01
CA ALA A 41 -8.64 -7.77 9.53
C ALA A 41 -8.41 -9.09 8.77
N GLU A 42 -9.38 -9.52 8.00
CA GLU A 42 -9.23 -10.71 7.14
C GLU A 42 -8.36 -10.37 5.94
N THR A 43 -7.26 -11.08 5.82
CA THR A 43 -6.37 -10.97 4.66
C THR A 43 -6.77 -12.00 3.62
N ILE A 44 -6.84 -11.56 2.35
CA ILE A 44 -7.01 -12.48 1.22
C ILE A 44 -5.65 -12.99 0.77
N ASP A 45 -5.61 -14.22 0.25
CA ASP A 45 -4.46 -14.67 -0.53
C ASP A 45 -4.44 -13.92 -1.87
N LEU A 46 -3.52 -13.00 -2.00
CA LEU A 46 -3.38 -12.16 -3.20
C LEU A 46 -3.07 -12.96 -4.47
N ALA A 47 -2.62 -14.21 -4.35
CA ALA A 47 -2.41 -15.10 -5.49
C ALA A 47 -3.72 -15.60 -6.11
N THR A 48 -4.83 -15.51 -5.38
CA THR A 48 -6.12 -16.04 -5.82
C THR A 48 -7.06 -15.01 -6.44
N VAL A 49 -6.65 -13.74 -6.50
CA VAL A 49 -7.50 -12.66 -7.04
C VAL A 49 -7.82 -12.88 -8.52
N THR A 50 -9.05 -12.59 -8.90
CA THR A 50 -9.57 -12.85 -10.24
C THR A 50 -9.81 -11.58 -11.05
N ALA A 51 -10.26 -10.51 -10.42
CA ALA A 51 -10.55 -9.25 -11.08
C ALA A 51 -9.29 -8.62 -11.70
N PRO A 52 -9.33 -8.17 -12.98
CA PRO A 52 -8.17 -7.60 -13.67
C PRO A 52 -7.51 -6.44 -12.92
N VAL A 53 -8.30 -5.57 -12.30
CA VAL A 53 -7.78 -4.44 -11.52
C VAL A 53 -7.02 -4.92 -10.28
N ASN A 54 -7.48 -5.98 -9.63
CA ASN A 54 -6.82 -6.58 -8.49
C ASN A 54 -5.53 -7.29 -8.90
N LYS A 55 -5.53 -8.05 -10.01
CA LYS A 55 -4.31 -8.67 -10.56
C LYS A 55 -3.24 -7.63 -10.87
N TRP A 56 -3.64 -6.51 -11.49
CA TRP A 56 -2.72 -5.42 -11.79
C TRP A 56 -2.09 -4.82 -10.53
N ILE A 57 -2.89 -4.47 -9.52
CA ILE A 57 -2.33 -3.86 -8.32
C ILE A 57 -1.49 -4.85 -7.48
N VAL A 58 -1.81 -6.14 -7.49
CA VAL A 58 -0.99 -7.20 -6.88
C VAL A 58 0.37 -7.29 -7.57
N PHE A 59 0.41 -7.21 -8.89
CA PHE A 59 1.67 -7.17 -9.65
C PHE A 59 2.52 -5.94 -9.25
N GLU A 60 1.93 -4.75 -9.24
CA GLU A 60 2.60 -3.52 -8.80
C GLU A 60 3.11 -3.60 -7.35
N TYR A 61 2.31 -4.20 -6.47
CA TYR A 61 2.67 -4.42 -5.08
C TYR A 61 3.88 -5.38 -4.96
N ASN A 62 3.88 -6.48 -5.68
CA ASN A 62 5.00 -7.41 -5.70
C ASN A 62 6.29 -6.74 -6.19
N LEU A 63 6.23 -5.92 -7.23
CA LEU A 63 7.38 -5.11 -7.67
C LEU A 63 7.87 -4.15 -6.59
N ALA A 64 6.97 -3.55 -5.83
CA ALA A 64 7.34 -2.66 -4.73
C ALA A 64 8.00 -3.43 -3.58
N VAL A 65 7.47 -4.61 -3.21
CA VAL A 65 8.07 -5.50 -2.19
C VAL A 65 9.48 -5.90 -2.60
N GLU A 66 9.64 -6.39 -3.83
CA GLU A 66 10.94 -6.85 -4.36
C GLU A 66 11.98 -5.73 -4.36
N LYS A 67 11.66 -4.58 -4.98
CA LYS A 67 12.55 -3.42 -5.06
C LYS A 67 12.94 -2.89 -3.69
N THR A 68 11.96 -2.77 -2.78
CA THR A 68 12.18 -2.27 -1.43
C THR A 68 13.10 -3.21 -0.64
N THR A 69 12.84 -4.52 -0.69
CA THR A 69 13.63 -5.54 0.00
C THR A 69 15.06 -5.55 -0.52
N ALA A 70 15.27 -5.61 -1.83
CA ALA A 70 16.59 -5.60 -2.44
C ALA A 70 17.38 -4.31 -2.13
N ALA A 71 16.69 -3.17 -2.09
CA ALA A 71 17.32 -1.90 -1.75
C ALA A 71 17.71 -1.82 -0.26
N ILE A 72 16.89 -2.34 0.65
CA ILE A 72 17.22 -2.42 2.08
C ILE A 72 18.40 -3.35 2.32
N ASP A 73 18.40 -4.55 1.72
CA ASP A 73 19.49 -5.53 1.84
C ASP A 73 20.84 -4.98 1.32
N SER A 74 20.76 -4.08 0.34
CA SER A 74 21.92 -3.39 -0.21
C SER A 74 22.24 -2.06 0.48
N TYR A 75 21.56 -1.72 1.59
CA TYR A 75 21.70 -0.44 2.32
C TYR A 75 21.38 0.82 1.48
N ARG A 76 20.64 0.69 0.39
CA ARG A 76 20.22 1.79 -0.50
C ARG A 76 18.87 2.35 -0.08
N PHE A 77 18.78 2.91 1.12
CA PHE A 77 17.53 3.35 1.75
C PHE A 77 16.78 4.42 0.95
N ASN A 78 17.48 5.23 0.18
CA ASN A 78 16.84 6.20 -0.73
C ASN A 78 16.07 5.53 -1.86
N GLU A 79 16.58 4.44 -2.42
CA GLU A 79 15.91 3.68 -3.47
C GLU A 79 14.71 2.92 -2.91
N ALA A 80 14.83 2.37 -1.71
CA ALA A 80 13.70 1.73 -1.02
C ALA A 80 12.56 2.73 -0.77
N ALA A 81 12.89 3.92 -0.25
CA ALA A 81 11.90 4.96 0.00
C ALA A 81 11.27 5.48 -1.31
N ASP A 82 12.03 5.57 -2.39
CA ASP A 82 11.54 5.99 -3.71
C ASP A 82 10.57 4.96 -4.31
N ALA A 83 10.91 3.66 -4.25
CA ALA A 83 10.04 2.59 -4.71
C ALA A 83 8.68 2.60 -3.98
N LEU A 84 8.69 2.77 -2.66
CA LEU A 84 7.48 2.85 -1.85
C LEU A 84 6.67 4.13 -2.13
N TYR A 85 7.36 5.26 -2.34
CA TYR A 85 6.72 6.51 -2.71
C TYR A 85 5.98 6.36 -4.04
N HIS A 86 6.65 5.83 -5.07
CA HIS A 86 6.04 5.63 -6.39
C HIS A 86 4.86 4.68 -6.34
N PHE A 87 5.00 3.53 -5.68
CA PHE A 87 3.91 2.58 -5.54
C PHE A 87 2.71 3.22 -4.82
N MET A 88 2.93 3.78 -3.62
CA MET A 88 1.82 4.29 -2.82
C MET A 88 1.17 5.53 -3.44
N TRP A 89 1.98 6.46 -4.00
CA TRP A 89 1.42 7.67 -4.59
C TRP A 89 0.73 7.38 -5.92
N HIS A 90 1.44 6.76 -6.87
CA HIS A 90 0.94 6.62 -8.23
C HIS A 90 0.09 5.36 -8.42
N SER A 91 0.63 4.18 -8.17
CA SER A 91 -0.10 2.94 -8.45
C SER A 91 -1.30 2.77 -7.53
N TYR A 92 -1.11 2.95 -6.22
CA TYR A 92 -2.19 2.70 -5.26
C TYR A 92 -3.18 3.87 -5.17
N CYS A 93 -2.72 5.09 -4.84
CA CYS A 93 -3.64 6.22 -4.61
C CYS A 93 -4.19 6.84 -5.89
N ASP A 94 -3.36 7.06 -6.93
CA ASP A 94 -3.81 7.78 -8.13
C ASP A 94 -4.60 6.88 -9.08
N TRP A 95 -4.27 5.58 -9.12
CA TRP A 95 -4.94 4.65 -10.04
C TRP A 95 -5.85 3.67 -9.35
N TYR A 96 -5.31 2.80 -8.48
CA TYR A 96 -6.10 1.70 -7.93
C TYR A 96 -7.32 2.20 -7.16
N VAL A 97 -7.13 3.12 -6.20
CA VAL A 97 -8.22 3.65 -5.40
C VAL A 97 -9.27 4.34 -6.28
N GLU A 98 -8.84 5.08 -7.33
CA GLU A 98 -9.78 5.74 -8.24
C GLU A 98 -10.54 4.73 -9.12
N LEU A 99 -9.87 3.67 -9.59
CA LEU A 99 -10.50 2.61 -10.40
C LEU A 99 -11.55 1.80 -9.63
N ILE A 100 -11.34 1.56 -8.33
CA ILE A 100 -12.28 0.80 -7.51
C ILE A 100 -13.40 1.66 -6.91
N LYS A 101 -13.30 2.98 -6.92
CA LYS A 101 -14.34 3.89 -6.38
C LYS A 101 -15.74 3.60 -6.93
N PRO A 102 -15.95 3.46 -8.25
CA PRO A 102 -17.29 3.18 -8.77
C PRO A 102 -17.89 1.91 -8.18
N SER A 103 -17.09 0.85 -8.03
CA SER A 103 -17.55 -0.42 -7.47
C SER A 103 -17.87 -0.34 -5.97
N LEU A 104 -17.20 0.56 -5.24
CA LEU A 104 -17.42 0.75 -3.80
C LEU A 104 -18.59 1.70 -3.48
N THR A 105 -18.98 2.55 -4.43
CA THR A 105 -20.00 3.58 -4.23
C THR A 105 -21.30 3.32 -4.97
N ALA A 106 -21.34 2.30 -5.84
CA ALA A 106 -22.57 1.85 -6.51
C ALA A 106 -23.51 1.15 -5.53
N ASP A 107 -24.82 1.21 -5.81
CA ASP A 107 -25.77 0.38 -5.10
C ASP A 107 -25.46 -1.10 -5.42
N GLU A 108 -25.16 -1.89 -4.38
CA GLU A 108 -24.80 -3.29 -4.53
C GLU A 108 -25.95 -4.08 -5.17
N THR A 109 -25.70 -4.67 -6.34
CA THR A 109 -26.57 -5.70 -6.89
C THR A 109 -26.08 -7.06 -6.42
N ALA A 110 -26.96 -8.05 -6.32
CA ALA A 110 -26.60 -9.38 -5.84
C ALA A 110 -25.52 -10.06 -6.74
N ASP A 111 -25.47 -9.69 -8.01
CA ASP A 111 -24.51 -10.24 -8.98
C ASP A 111 -23.08 -9.66 -8.80
N ASP A 112 -22.96 -8.45 -8.25
CA ASP A 112 -21.67 -7.76 -8.09
C ASP A 112 -21.01 -8.02 -6.72
N ALA A 113 -21.73 -8.62 -5.78
CA ALA A 113 -21.31 -8.76 -4.38
C ALA A 113 -19.96 -9.52 -4.22
N GLY A 114 -19.72 -10.54 -5.05
CA GLY A 114 -18.49 -11.32 -5.03
C GLY A 114 -17.26 -10.49 -5.46
N ASP A 115 -17.39 -9.72 -6.52
CA ASP A 115 -16.33 -8.87 -7.05
C ASP A 115 -16.02 -7.72 -6.10
N ILE A 116 -17.04 -7.14 -5.47
CA ILE A 116 -16.88 -6.08 -4.47
C ILE A 116 -16.15 -6.60 -3.23
N ALA A 117 -16.49 -7.81 -2.76
CA ALA A 117 -15.81 -8.43 -1.63
C ALA A 117 -14.32 -8.68 -1.92
N GLU A 118 -13.98 -9.19 -3.12
CA GLU A 118 -12.60 -9.37 -3.54
C GLU A 118 -11.85 -8.03 -3.60
N ILE A 119 -12.47 -6.98 -4.17
CA ILE A 119 -11.88 -5.63 -4.24
C ILE A 119 -11.61 -5.09 -2.83
N LYS A 120 -12.58 -5.15 -1.92
CA LYS A 120 -12.43 -4.69 -0.52
C LYS A 120 -11.29 -5.43 0.19
N ALA A 121 -11.25 -6.76 0.08
CA ALA A 121 -10.22 -7.58 0.71
C ALA A 121 -8.83 -7.34 0.11
N THR A 122 -8.72 -7.20 -1.21
CA THR A 122 -7.46 -6.88 -1.90
C THR A 122 -6.95 -5.51 -1.48
N ALA A 123 -7.79 -4.48 -1.50
CA ALA A 123 -7.43 -3.13 -1.09
C ALA A 123 -6.90 -3.09 0.35
N SER A 124 -7.61 -3.76 1.27
CA SER A 124 -7.23 -3.89 2.68
C SER A 124 -5.87 -4.58 2.84
N THR A 125 -5.70 -5.76 2.22
CA THR A 125 -4.49 -6.58 2.34
C THR A 125 -3.25 -5.84 1.81
N ILE A 126 -3.35 -5.21 0.65
CA ILE A 126 -2.24 -4.43 0.05
C ILE A 126 -1.92 -3.20 0.91
N LEU A 127 -2.93 -2.48 1.42
CA LEU A 127 -2.68 -1.34 2.30
C LEU A 127 -1.96 -1.78 3.58
N ALA A 128 -2.41 -2.83 4.24
CA ALA A 128 -1.77 -3.36 5.45
C ALA A 128 -0.31 -3.78 5.19
N GLY A 129 -0.04 -4.45 4.08
CA GLY A 129 1.30 -4.80 3.64
C GLY A 129 2.17 -3.58 3.36
N THR A 130 1.61 -2.57 2.69
CA THR A 130 2.32 -1.32 2.38
C THR A 130 2.67 -0.52 3.63
N LEU A 131 1.80 -0.49 4.64
CA LEU A 131 2.12 0.14 5.93
C LEU A 131 3.30 -0.54 6.63
N ARG A 132 3.43 -1.88 6.52
CA ARG A 132 4.60 -2.62 7.03
C ARG A 132 5.88 -2.25 6.29
N LEU A 133 5.83 -2.13 4.96
CA LEU A 133 6.97 -1.70 4.13
C LEU A 133 7.39 -0.26 4.43
N LEU A 134 6.44 0.63 4.69
CA LEU A 134 6.69 2.04 5.04
C LEU A 134 7.17 2.23 6.47
N HIS A 135 6.90 1.28 7.37
CA HIS A 135 7.16 1.42 8.80
C HIS A 135 8.61 1.79 9.15
N PRO A 136 9.66 1.22 8.54
CA PRO A 136 11.04 1.63 8.80
C PRO A 136 11.34 3.10 8.48
N PHE A 137 10.57 3.73 7.60
CA PHE A 137 10.75 5.11 7.14
C PHE A 137 9.85 6.11 7.87
N MET A 138 8.66 5.68 8.26
CA MET A 138 7.61 6.54 8.83
C MET A 138 6.88 5.84 10.00
N PRO A 139 7.60 5.40 11.05
CA PRO A 139 7.05 4.50 12.08
C PRO A 139 5.83 5.08 12.81
N TYR A 140 5.85 6.35 13.17
CA TYR A 140 4.74 6.98 13.90
C TYR A 140 3.45 7.06 13.08
N LEU A 141 3.59 7.42 11.80
CA LEU A 141 2.43 7.55 10.91
C LEU A 141 1.80 6.18 10.63
N THR A 142 2.64 5.20 10.28
CA THR A 142 2.16 3.86 9.93
C THR A 142 1.56 3.14 11.12
N GLU A 143 2.12 3.31 12.32
CA GLU A 143 1.55 2.75 13.54
C GLU A 143 0.19 3.37 13.87
N GLU A 144 0.07 4.69 13.80
CA GLU A 144 -1.19 5.40 14.00
C GLU A 144 -2.26 4.94 13.01
N MET A 145 -1.88 4.73 11.74
CA MET A 145 -2.80 4.20 10.73
C MET A 145 -3.19 2.74 11.02
N ASN A 146 -2.25 1.91 11.43
CA ASN A 146 -2.52 0.52 11.79
C ASN A 146 -3.56 0.41 12.91
N GLN A 147 -3.40 1.21 13.95
CA GLN A 147 -4.32 1.21 15.08
C GLN A 147 -5.69 1.81 14.72
N LYS A 148 -5.72 2.94 14.02
CA LYS A 148 -6.98 3.64 13.73
C LYS A 148 -7.78 3.05 12.59
N ILE A 149 -7.13 2.49 11.59
CA ILE A 149 -7.76 2.00 10.36
C ILE A 149 -8.10 0.52 10.48
N PHE A 150 -7.14 -0.28 10.96
CA PHE A 150 -7.32 -1.73 11.08
C PHE A 150 -7.72 -2.18 12.49
N ALA A 151 -7.87 -1.25 13.44
CA ALA A 151 -8.14 -1.54 14.85
C ALA A 151 -7.22 -2.65 15.41
N SER A 152 -5.97 -2.67 14.95
CA SER A 152 -5.01 -3.70 15.30
C SER A 152 -4.33 -3.39 16.63
N ASP A 153 -4.39 -4.34 17.56
CA ASP A 153 -3.63 -4.26 18.83
C ASP A 153 -2.16 -4.68 18.65
N ASN A 154 -1.82 -5.25 17.49
CA ASN A 154 -0.45 -5.69 17.18
C ASN A 154 0.34 -4.52 16.58
N MET A 155 1.50 -4.26 17.17
CA MET A 155 2.41 -3.22 16.67
C MET A 155 3.09 -3.66 15.36
N LEU A 156 3.19 -2.76 14.39
CA LEU A 156 3.83 -3.03 13.09
C LEU A 156 5.32 -3.38 13.22
N ILE A 157 6.01 -2.86 14.22
CA ILE A 157 7.41 -3.18 14.47
C ILE A 157 7.65 -4.68 14.74
N ALA A 158 6.65 -5.38 15.24
CA ALA A 158 6.70 -6.83 15.49
C ALA A 158 6.10 -7.66 14.34
N ALA A 159 5.54 -7.01 13.32
CA ALA A 159 4.91 -7.69 12.21
C ALA A 159 5.96 -8.30 11.26
N ALA A 160 5.61 -9.44 10.66
CA ALA A 160 6.46 -10.04 9.64
C ALA A 160 6.59 -9.14 8.41
N TRP A 161 7.79 -9.13 7.81
CA TRP A 161 8.04 -8.44 6.55
C TRP A 161 7.19 -9.05 5.43
N PRO A 162 6.55 -8.24 4.59
CA PRO A 162 5.73 -8.74 3.49
C PRO A 162 6.54 -9.61 2.53
N GLN A 163 5.97 -10.76 2.17
CA GLN A 163 6.54 -11.67 1.19
C GLN A 163 5.90 -11.44 -0.18
N LEU A 164 6.61 -11.85 -1.24
CA LEU A 164 6.05 -11.84 -2.59
C LEU A 164 4.85 -12.80 -2.65
N CYS A 165 3.76 -12.32 -3.22
CA CYS A 165 2.62 -13.17 -3.53
C CYS A 165 2.98 -13.95 -4.80
N GLN A 166 3.19 -15.25 -4.68
CA GLN A 166 3.40 -16.13 -5.82
C GLN A 166 2.04 -16.35 -6.49
N GLY A 167 1.75 -15.55 -7.52
CA GLY A 167 0.69 -15.90 -8.45
C GLY A 167 1.07 -17.20 -9.17
N SER A 168 0.11 -18.09 -9.39
CA SER A 168 0.29 -19.17 -10.34
C SER A 168 0.79 -18.54 -11.64
N ASP A 169 2.01 -18.89 -12.06
CA ASP A 169 2.55 -18.50 -13.35
C ASP A 169 1.50 -18.82 -14.41
N GLY A 170 0.87 -17.77 -14.94
CA GLY A 170 0.06 -17.91 -16.11
C GLY A 170 1.01 -18.27 -17.24
N ASP A 171 0.92 -19.50 -17.70
CA ASP A 171 1.50 -19.90 -18.96
C ASP A 171 1.20 -18.84 -20.02
N ALA A 172 2.28 -18.31 -20.60
CA ALA A 172 2.27 -17.36 -21.71
C ALA A 172 1.75 -18.02 -22.99
#